data_88c31379ec9802cfc04427cee228c494
#
_entry.id   88c31379ec9802cfc04427cee228c494
#
_cell.length_a   1.000
_cell.length_b   1.000
_cell.length_c   1.000
_cell.angle_alpha   90.00
_cell.angle_beta   90.00
_cell.angle_gamma   90.00
#
_symmetry.space_group_name_H-M   'P 1'
#
loop_
_entity.id
_entity.type
_entity.pdbx_description
1 polymer ?
#
loop_
_entity_poly.entity_id
_entity_poly.type
_entity_poly.pdbx_seq_one_letter_code
_entity_poly.pdbx_strand_id
1 'polypeptide(L)'
;MLKVTKEAAALLKAAKAAEGAANDAGIRILKGSKTNEPGISIGIAISDDPSPGDKEFEQEGLRIFVEDALVEPLDDRTLDVREAGAGTELVFR
;
A
#
# COMPACT_ATOMS: atom_id res chain seq x y z
N MET A 1 3.36 -8.07 -11.15
CA MET A 1 2.74 -7.91 -9.83
C MET A 1 3.49 -6.87 -9.02
N LEU A 2 2.77 -5.99 -8.35
CA LEU A 2 3.38 -4.99 -7.48
C LEU A 2 4.30 -5.66 -6.46
N LYS A 3 5.49 -5.11 -6.28
CA LYS A 3 6.44 -5.60 -5.30
C LYS A 3 6.46 -4.67 -4.10
N VAL A 4 6.69 -5.23 -2.92
CA VAL A 4 6.80 -4.47 -1.68
C VAL A 4 8.16 -4.80 -1.06
N THR A 5 8.98 -3.78 -0.79
CA THR A 5 10.29 -4.01 -0.18
C THR A 5 10.13 -4.37 1.29
N LYS A 6 11.19 -4.95 1.87
CA LYS A 6 11.20 -5.27 3.31
C LYS A 6 11.00 -4.01 4.15
N GLU A 7 11.62 -2.92 3.74
CA GLU A 7 11.53 -1.64 4.44
C GLU A 7 10.12 -1.09 4.40
N ALA A 8 9.47 -1.14 3.23
CA ALA A 8 8.09 -0.71 3.10
C ALA A 8 7.16 -1.59 3.92
N ALA A 9 7.36 -2.91 3.89
CA ALA A 9 6.55 -3.84 4.68
C ALA A 9 6.72 -3.57 6.17
N ALA A 10 7.93 -3.32 6.63
CA ALA A 10 8.18 -3.02 8.04
C ALA A 10 7.46 -1.75 8.47
N LEU A 11 7.50 -0.71 7.65
CA LEU A 11 6.80 0.54 7.92
C LEU A 11 5.29 0.32 8.01
N LEU A 12 4.74 -0.45 7.08
CA LEU A 12 3.30 -0.74 7.06
C LEU A 12 2.87 -1.61 8.24
N LYS A 13 3.69 -2.56 8.63
CA LYS A 13 3.41 -3.39 9.81
C LYS A 13 3.41 -2.54 11.08
N ALA A 14 4.35 -1.62 11.18
CA ALA A 14 4.41 -0.69 12.31
C ALA A 14 3.17 0.20 12.35
N ALA A 15 2.70 0.67 11.19
CA ALA A 15 1.49 1.47 11.11
C ALA A 15 0.25 0.68 11.56
N LYS A 16 0.16 -0.58 11.15
CA LYS A 16 -0.93 -1.47 11.60
C LYS A 16 -0.93 -1.61 13.12
N ALA A 17 0.23 -1.86 13.69
CA ALA A 17 0.36 -2.01 15.13
C ALA A 17 -0.01 -0.72 15.87
N ALA A 18 0.40 0.42 15.34
CA ALA A 18 0.11 1.73 15.94
C ALA A 18 -1.39 2.03 15.94
N GLU A 19 -2.12 1.54 14.97
CA GLU A 19 -3.56 1.73 14.90
C GLU A 19 -4.37 0.64 15.62
N GLY A 20 -3.69 -0.34 16.20
CA GLY A 20 -4.35 -1.44 16.88
C GLY A 20 -5.09 -2.38 15.94
N ALA A 21 -4.68 -2.44 14.69
CA ALA A 21 -5.30 -3.32 13.71
C ALA A 21 -5.05 -4.80 14.03
N ALA A 22 -5.95 -5.67 13.62
CA ALA A 22 -5.80 -7.10 13.82
C ALA A 22 -4.56 -7.62 13.07
N ASN A 23 -3.96 -8.70 13.58
CA ASN A 23 -2.76 -9.27 12.96
C ASN A 23 -2.97 -9.68 11.50
N ASP A 24 -4.17 -10.11 11.16
CA ASP A 24 -4.52 -10.53 9.81
C ASP A 24 -5.05 -9.40 8.93
N ALA A 25 -5.12 -8.19 9.45
CA ALA A 25 -5.50 -7.03 8.65
C ALA A 25 -4.45 -6.80 7.57
N GLY A 26 -4.88 -6.34 6.41
CA GLY A 26 -4.02 -6.06 5.28
C GLY A 26 -3.90 -4.59 4.98
N ILE A 27 -3.11 -4.29 3.97
CA ILE A 27 -2.95 -2.94 3.44
C ILE A 27 -3.71 -2.86 2.13
N ARG A 28 -4.65 -1.94 2.05
CA ARG A 28 -5.40 -1.70 0.83
C ARG A 28 -4.79 -0.55 0.07
N ILE A 29 -4.44 -0.78 -1.18
CA ILE A 29 -3.94 0.23 -2.09
C ILE A 29 -5.09 0.60 -3.01
N LEU A 30 -5.50 1.85 -2.95
CA LEU A 30 -6.69 2.32 -3.64
C LEU A 30 -6.42 3.64 -4.34
N LYS A 31 -7.31 3.96 -5.24
CA LYS A 31 -7.26 5.24 -5.92
C LYS A 31 -7.49 6.33 -4.89
N GLY A 32 -6.53 7.24 -4.79
CA GLY A 32 -6.58 8.27 -3.77
C GLY A 32 -7.56 9.38 -4.07
N SER A 33 -7.64 10.30 -3.12
CA SER A 33 -8.45 11.48 -3.26
C SER A 33 -7.94 12.35 -4.39
N LYS A 34 -8.82 13.20 -4.88
CA LYS A 34 -8.50 14.18 -5.90
C LYS A 34 -7.30 15.04 -5.51
N THR A 35 -6.35 15.17 -6.42
CA THR A 35 -5.19 16.04 -6.23
C THR A 35 -5.14 17.07 -7.34
N ASN A 36 -4.33 18.12 -7.17
CA ASN A 36 -4.11 19.12 -8.20
C ASN A 36 -3.00 18.69 -9.16
N GLU A 37 -2.37 17.57 -8.93
CA GLU A 37 -1.29 17.08 -9.77
C GLU A 37 -1.83 16.16 -10.86
N PRO A 38 -1.24 16.20 -12.07
CA PRO A 38 -1.60 15.25 -13.10
C PRO A 38 -1.13 13.84 -12.71
N GLY A 39 -1.90 12.84 -13.11
CA GLY A 39 -1.55 11.44 -12.88
C GLY A 39 -2.49 10.74 -11.91
N ILE A 40 -2.09 9.54 -11.50
CA ILE A 40 -2.89 8.73 -10.61
C ILE A 40 -2.54 9.06 -9.16
N SER A 41 -3.56 9.41 -8.41
CA SER A 41 -3.41 9.58 -6.96
C SER A 41 -3.64 8.24 -6.29
N ILE A 42 -2.72 7.83 -5.43
CA ILE A 42 -2.77 6.53 -4.78
C ILE A 42 -2.84 6.72 -3.28
N GLY A 43 -3.84 6.09 -2.68
CA GLY A 43 -4.01 6.08 -1.23
C GLY A 43 -3.66 4.72 -0.66
N ILE A 44 -3.31 4.71 0.62
CA ILE A 44 -3.01 3.49 1.35
C ILE A 44 -3.82 3.50 2.63
N ALA A 45 -4.53 2.41 2.88
CA ALA A 45 -5.36 2.29 4.07
C ALA A 45 -5.17 0.91 4.69
N ILE A 46 -5.42 0.81 5.99
CA ILE A 46 -5.43 -0.47 6.68
C ILE A 46 -6.85 -1.01 6.60
N SER A 47 -6.99 -2.26 6.21
CA SER A 47 -8.30 -2.89 6.02
C SER A 47 -8.28 -4.33 6.52
N ASP A 48 -9.36 -4.75 7.16
CA ASP A 48 -9.50 -6.13 7.61
C ASP A 48 -9.79 -7.07 6.45
N ASP A 49 -10.53 -6.59 5.47
CA ASP A 49 -10.98 -7.39 4.33
C ASP A 49 -10.79 -6.64 3.02
N PRO A 50 -10.58 -7.37 1.90
CA PRO A 50 -10.57 -6.73 0.59
C PRO A 50 -11.98 -6.26 0.21
N SER A 51 -12.04 -5.23 -0.62
CA SER A 51 -13.30 -4.81 -1.22
C SER A 51 -13.59 -5.65 -2.47
N PRO A 52 -14.85 -5.73 -2.90
CA PRO A 52 -15.16 -6.43 -4.15
C PRO A 52 -14.32 -5.90 -5.32
N GLY A 53 -13.71 -6.80 -6.06
CA GLY A 53 -12.85 -6.43 -7.18
C GLY A 53 -11.38 -6.23 -6.81
N ASP A 54 -11.05 -6.17 -5.54
CA ASP A 54 -9.65 -6.05 -5.12
C ASP A 54 -8.89 -7.34 -5.44
N LYS A 55 -7.64 -7.18 -5.88
CA LYS A 55 -6.73 -8.29 -6.01
C LYS A 55 -5.95 -8.44 -4.72
N GLU A 56 -5.98 -9.64 -4.14
CA GLU A 56 -5.28 -9.91 -2.89
C GLU A 56 -4.03 -10.74 -3.15
N PHE A 57 -2.92 -10.36 -2.49
CA PHE A 57 -1.70 -11.14 -2.48
C PHE A 57 -0.93 -10.87 -1.19
N GLU A 58 0.11 -11.65 -0.95
CA GLU A 58 0.93 -11.50 0.25
C GLU A 58 2.39 -11.30 -0.14
N GLN A 59 3.05 -10.33 0.49
CA GLN A 59 4.49 -10.11 0.33
C GLN A 59 5.08 -9.72 1.68
N GLU A 60 6.22 -10.28 2.00
CA GLU A 60 6.95 -9.99 3.24
C GLU A 60 6.06 -10.18 4.49
N GLY A 61 5.18 -11.18 4.45
CA GLY A 61 4.27 -11.45 5.55
C GLY A 61 3.15 -10.45 5.70
N LEU A 62 2.90 -9.63 4.70
CA LEU A 62 1.88 -8.59 4.71
C LEU A 62 0.83 -8.88 3.65
N ARG A 63 -0.45 -8.87 4.05
CA ARG A 63 -1.55 -9.01 3.10
C ARG A 63 -1.74 -7.68 2.38
N ILE A 64 -1.87 -7.73 1.08
CA ILE A 64 -2.00 -6.55 0.23
C ILE A 64 -3.26 -6.68 -0.62
N PHE A 65 -4.10 -5.67 -0.60
CA PHE A 65 -5.30 -5.60 -1.43
C PHE A 65 -5.14 -4.45 -2.40
N VAL A 66 -5.16 -4.72 -3.70
CA VAL A 66 -5.02 -3.69 -4.71
C VAL A 66 -6.34 -3.50 -5.44
N GLU A 67 -6.84 -2.28 -5.43
CA GLU A 67 -8.05 -1.94 -6.17
C GLU A 67 -7.90 -2.31 -7.64
N ASP A 68 -8.92 -2.90 -8.21
CA ASP A 68 -8.88 -3.42 -9.58
C ASP A 68 -8.34 -2.40 -10.60
N ALA A 69 -8.76 -1.16 -10.48
CA ALA A 69 -8.30 -0.10 -11.39
C ALA A 69 -6.80 0.17 -11.31
N LEU A 70 -6.15 -0.25 -10.23
CA LEU A 70 -4.72 -0.01 -10.01
C LEU A 70 -3.85 -1.24 -10.29
N VAL A 71 -4.45 -2.40 -10.50
CA VAL A 71 -3.68 -3.64 -10.70
C VAL A 71 -2.71 -3.49 -11.88
N GLU A 72 -3.21 -3.05 -13.02
CA GLU A 72 -2.39 -2.89 -14.21
C GLU A 72 -1.38 -1.75 -14.10
N PRO A 73 -1.78 -0.54 -13.70
CA PRO A 73 -0.82 0.56 -13.54
C PRO A 73 0.30 0.27 -12.56
N LEU A 74 0.07 -0.55 -11.55
CA LEU A 74 1.06 -0.85 -10.52
C LEU A 74 1.82 -2.16 -10.74
N ASP A 75 1.50 -2.90 -11.78
CA ASP A 75 2.06 -4.24 -11.99
C ASP A 75 3.59 -4.24 -12.04
N ASP A 76 4.19 -3.23 -12.65
CA ASP A 76 5.64 -3.11 -12.77
C ASP A 76 6.28 -2.22 -11.71
N ARG A 77 5.49 -1.81 -10.72
CA ARG A 77 5.98 -0.88 -9.71
C ARG A 77 6.45 -1.61 -8.47
N THR A 78 7.24 -0.90 -7.68
CA THR A 78 7.73 -1.38 -6.38
C THR A 78 7.35 -0.35 -5.33
N LEU A 79 6.68 -0.80 -4.28
CA LEU A 79 6.40 0.04 -3.12
C LEU A 79 7.63 0.00 -2.22
N ASP A 80 8.25 1.14 -2.02
CA ASP A 80 9.49 1.29 -1.29
C ASP A 80 9.38 2.47 -0.35
N VAL A 81 10.44 2.76 0.37
CA VAL A 81 10.51 3.90 1.27
C VAL A 81 11.62 4.83 0.83
N ARG A 82 11.49 6.09 1.19
CA ARG A 82 12.59 7.05 1.07
C ARG A 82 12.57 7.96 2.28
N GLU A 83 13.72 8.49 2.62
CA GLU A 83 13.80 9.49 3.67
C GLU A 83 13.47 10.85 3.10
N ALA A 84 12.65 11.59 3.84
CA ALA A 84 12.21 12.91 3.43
C ALA A 84 12.14 13.79 4.68
N GLY A 85 12.86 14.87 4.68
CA GLY A 85 12.81 15.90 5.71
C GLY A 85 12.63 15.37 7.12
N ALA A 86 11.40 15.32 7.58
CA ALA A 86 11.06 14.98 8.97
C ALA A 86 10.81 13.48 9.19
N GLY A 87 11.03 12.62 8.20
CA GLY A 87 10.77 11.19 8.42
C GLY A 87 10.88 10.36 7.15
N THR A 88 10.24 9.21 7.20
CA THR A 88 10.25 8.25 6.10
C THR A 88 8.88 8.24 5.42
N GLU A 89 8.87 8.20 4.10
CA GLU A 89 7.62 8.12 3.36
C GLU A 89 7.63 6.95 2.39
N LEU A 90 6.42 6.49 2.03
CA LEU A 90 6.24 5.43 1.04
C LEU A 90 6.22 6.04 -0.35
N VAL A 91 6.89 5.37 -1.27
CA VAL A 91 6.95 5.80 -2.68
C VAL A 91 6.73 4.60 -3.60
N PHE A 92 6.14 4.85 -4.75
CA PHE A 92 6.03 3.84 -5.80
C PHE A 92 7.13 4.11 -6.84
N ARG A 93 7.98 3.13 -7.03
CA ARG A 93 9.10 3.23 -7.99
C ARG A 93 8.79 2.48 -9.27
#